data_60165df1484d239bf73589cafa97ba8e
#
_entry.id   60165df1484d239bf73589cafa97ba8e
#
_cell.length_a   1.000
_cell.length_b   1.000
_cell.length_c   1.000
_cell.angle_alpha   90.00
_cell.angle_beta   90.00
_cell.angle_gamma   90.00
#
_symmetry.space_group_name_H-M   'P 1'
#
loop_
_entity.id
_entity.type
_entity.pdbx_description
1 polymer ?
#
loop_
_entity_poly.entity_id
_entity_poly.type
_entity_poly.pdbx_seq_one_letter_code
_entity_poly.pdbx_strand_id
1 'polypeptide(L)'
;MVVIAVLASLVAIGGIVTNPTPVAAAGKKVVIVVGPVGSSTANYIYNAKKLAAQARSYGATVYEIYSPHATWTQVRGISQGANLFIYLGHGNGYPSPYGPFSAYSKDGLGLNSYDGSSSHTYYGEYYMSHYLRFAPNAVVILNRLCYASGDSEWGAANPTKTTARQRVDNYGAGFLRTGARAVFAEGIDSVSYILYSLFRTTRTIQQTFWADPASKHSYAFGFASTRTPGKYALMDPYALNRYYKSVIGDLGMTAASWRAAGG
;
A
#
# COMPACT_ATOMS: atom_id res chain seq x y z
N MET A 1 -52.68 45.91 -40.06
CA MET A 1 -52.21 44.93 -39.09
C MET A 1 -50.82 44.50 -39.48
N VAL A 2 -49.81 44.95 -38.76
CA VAL A 2 -48.41 44.58 -39.05
C VAL A 2 -48.00 43.53 -38.03
N VAL A 3 -47.61 42.35 -38.48
CA VAL A 3 -47.15 41.23 -37.64
C VAL A 3 -45.63 41.35 -37.59
N ILE A 4 -45.10 41.64 -36.41
CA ILE A 4 -43.65 41.64 -36.14
C ILE A 4 -43.28 40.24 -35.65
N ALA A 5 -42.47 39.53 -36.44
CA ALA A 5 -41.88 38.25 -36.09
C ALA A 5 -40.58 38.53 -35.29
N VAL A 6 -40.56 38.09 -34.01
CA VAL A 6 -39.33 38.16 -33.18
C VAL A 6 -38.61 36.84 -33.38
N LEU A 7 -37.41 36.89 -34.02
CA LEU A 7 -36.48 35.78 -34.06
C LEU A 7 -35.69 35.73 -32.73
N ALA A 8 -35.91 34.69 -31.93
CA ALA A 8 -35.05 34.38 -30.78
C ALA A 8 -33.84 33.57 -31.22
N SER A 9 -32.66 34.17 -31.16
CA SER A 9 -31.38 33.47 -31.42
C SER A 9 -30.96 32.71 -30.16
N LEU A 10 -31.00 31.37 -30.19
CA LEU A 10 -30.37 30.54 -29.17
C LEU A 10 -28.84 30.53 -29.39
N VAL A 11 -28.11 31.18 -28.50
CA VAL A 11 -26.67 31.03 -28.38
C VAL A 11 -26.38 29.76 -27.55
N ALA A 12 -25.95 28.70 -28.21
CA ALA A 12 -25.45 27.51 -27.55
C ALA A 12 -24.06 27.78 -26.97
N ILE A 13 -23.97 27.98 -25.66
CA ILE A 13 -22.68 28.04 -24.97
C ILE A 13 -22.17 26.59 -24.85
N GLY A 14 -21.32 26.20 -25.82
CA GLY A 14 -20.57 24.94 -25.75
C GLY A 14 -19.52 25.03 -24.63
N GLY A 15 -19.85 24.49 -23.47
CA GLY A 15 -18.86 24.33 -22.38
C GLY A 15 -17.76 23.39 -22.81
N ILE A 16 -16.54 23.89 -22.98
CA ILE A 16 -15.34 23.07 -23.18
C ILE A 16 -15.12 22.30 -21.89
N VAL A 17 -15.47 21.01 -21.89
CA VAL A 17 -15.08 20.07 -20.83
C VAL A 17 -13.57 19.84 -21.01
N THR A 18 -12.75 20.67 -20.40
CA THR A 18 -11.31 20.39 -20.29
C THR A 18 -11.16 19.22 -19.33
N ASN A 19 -10.86 18.01 -19.84
CA ASN A 19 -10.35 16.94 -19.00
C ASN A 19 -9.09 17.45 -18.31
N PRO A 20 -9.05 17.49 -16.96
CA PRO A 20 -7.85 17.94 -16.27
C PRO A 20 -6.69 17.03 -16.69
N THR A 21 -5.69 17.61 -17.31
CA THR A 21 -4.43 16.91 -17.59
C THR A 21 -3.91 16.38 -16.27
N PRO A 22 -3.57 15.08 -16.15
CA PRO A 22 -3.00 14.55 -14.92
C PRO A 22 -1.77 15.35 -14.56
N VAL A 23 -1.79 16.04 -13.41
CA VAL A 23 -0.57 16.69 -12.88
C VAL A 23 0.48 15.60 -12.79
N ALA A 24 1.58 15.78 -13.50
CA ALA A 24 2.67 14.82 -13.52
C ALA A 24 3.16 14.60 -12.08
N ALA A 25 3.19 13.34 -11.67
CA ALA A 25 3.75 12.94 -10.37
C ALA A 25 5.30 12.94 -10.43
N ALA A 26 5.86 13.86 -11.24
CA ALA A 26 7.29 14.01 -11.42
C ALA A 26 7.95 14.29 -10.07
N GLY A 27 9.00 13.52 -9.77
CA GLY A 27 9.76 13.65 -8.54
C GLY A 27 9.23 12.86 -7.33
N LYS A 28 8.15 12.07 -7.45
CA LYS A 28 7.71 11.21 -6.33
C LYS A 28 8.76 10.17 -5.98
N LYS A 29 9.17 10.16 -4.72
CA LYS A 29 10.12 9.17 -4.20
C LYS A 29 9.39 7.85 -3.93
N VAL A 30 9.76 6.81 -4.68
CA VAL A 30 9.28 5.44 -4.51
C VAL A 30 10.42 4.59 -3.98
N VAL A 31 10.21 3.91 -2.87
CA VAL A 31 11.19 2.99 -2.30
C VAL A 31 10.60 1.58 -2.35
N ILE A 32 11.32 0.65 -2.98
CA ILE A 32 10.89 -0.74 -3.12
C ILE A 32 11.92 -1.64 -2.43
N VAL A 33 11.46 -2.39 -1.45
CA VAL A 33 12.31 -3.25 -0.63
C VAL A 33 11.90 -4.72 -0.84
N VAL A 34 12.90 -5.59 -1.04
CA VAL A 34 12.69 -7.05 -1.05
C VAL A 34 13.58 -7.68 0.00
N GLY A 35 12.98 -8.21 1.06
CA GLY A 35 13.67 -9.02 2.07
C GLY A 35 14.00 -10.44 1.56
N PRO A 36 14.86 -11.18 2.27
CA PRO A 36 15.16 -12.57 1.93
C PRO A 36 13.95 -13.47 2.24
N VAL A 37 13.56 -14.32 1.29
CA VAL A 37 12.45 -15.29 1.39
C VAL A 37 12.87 -16.68 0.84
N GLY A 38 14.08 -17.07 1.12
CA GLY A 38 14.66 -18.34 0.68
C GLY A 38 14.64 -18.47 -0.85
N SER A 39 14.23 -19.61 -1.37
CA SER A 39 14.15 -19.88 -2.81
C SER A 39 13.23 -18.95 -3.59
N SER A 40 12.28 -18.30 -2.93
CA SER A 40 11.35 -17.34 -3.55
C SER A 40 11.93 -15.94 -3.74
N THR A 41 13.10 -15.63 -3.19
CA THR A 41 13.71 -14.30 -3.23
C THR A 41 13.86 -13.76 -4.66
N ALA A 42 14.36 -14.59 -5.58
CA ALA A 42 14.55 -14.19 -6.98
C ALA A 42 13.21 -13.81 -7.66
N ASN A 43 12.13 -14.55 -7.38
CA ASN A 43 10.79 -14.24 -7.91
C ASN A 43 10.23 -12.94 -7.31
N TYR A 44 10.48 -12.68 -6.03
CA TYR A 44 10.07 -11.42 -5.38
C TYR A 44 10.80 -10.22 -5.96
N ILE A 45 12.11 -10.34 -6.19
CA ILE A 45 12.91 -9.31 -6.88
C ILE A 45 12.39 -9.07 -8.31
N TYR A 46 12.07 -10.13 -9.06
CA TYR A 46 11.49 -10.00 -10.40
C TYR A 46 10.18 -9.20 -10.40
N ASN A 47 9.27 -9.49 -9.46
CA ASN A 47 8.03 -8.74 -9.31
C ASN A 47 8.28 -7.29 -8.88
N ALA A 48 9.20 -7.05 -7.96
CA ALA A 48 9.60 -5.72 -7.51
C ALA A 48 10.17 -4.87 -8.66
N LYS A 49 11.01 -5.45 -9.52
CA LYS A 49 11.54 -4.77 -10.72
C LYS A 49 10.46 -4.35 -11.70
N LYS A 50 9.38 -5.13 -11.86
CA LYS A 50 8.23 -4.71 -12.67
C LYS A 50 7.53 -3.48 -12.09
N LEU A 51 7.34 -3.44 -10.76
CA LEU A 51 6.77 -2.29 -10.08
C LEU A 51 7.71 -1.06 -10.19
N ALA A 52 9.02 -1.26 -10.08
CA ALA A 52 10.02 -0.22 -10.27
C ALA A 52 9.96 0.38 -11.69
N ALA A 53 9.92 -0.47 -12.70
CA ALA A 53 9.79 -0.04 -14.10
C ALA A 53 8.48 0.74 -14.33
N GLN A 54 7.37 0.26 -13.78
CA GLN A 54 6.08 0.94 -13.84
C GLN A 54 6.13 2.32 -13.16
N ALA A 55 6.69 2.42 -11.95
CA ALA A 55 6.81 3.69 -11.25
C ALA A 55 7.69 4.69 -12.02
N ARG A 56 8.82 4.24 -12.58
CA ARG A 56 9.69 5.06 -13.45
C ARG A 56 8.97 5.55 -14.71
N SER A 57 8.15 4.70 -15.34
CA SER A 57 7.36 5.10 -16.52
C SER A 57 6.32 6.19 -16.19
N TYR A 58 6.00 6.38 -14.92
CA TYR A 58 5.15 7.45 -14.40
C TYR A 58 5.91 8.68 -13.93
N GLY A 59 7.24 8.71 -14.08
CA GLY A 59 8.09 9.84 -13.71
C GLY A 59 8.58 9.84 -12.26
N ALA A 60 8.47 8.71 -11.55
CA ALA A 60 8.96 8.60 -10.18
C ALA A 60 10.48 8.43 -10.11
N THR A 61 11.10 8.95 -9.04
CA THR A 61 12.45 8.58 -8.62
C THR A 61 12.36 7.30 -7.78
N VAL A 62 12.93 6.19 -8.28
CA VAL A 62 12.77 4.87 -7.66
C VAL A 62 14.08 4.41 -7.04
N TYR A 63 14.02 4.04 -5.76
CA TYR A 63 15.10 3.41 -5.00
C TYR A 63 14.75 1.94 -4.78
N GLU A 64 15.68 1.07 -5.13
CA GLU A 64 15.53 -0.39 -5.06
C GLU A 64 16.51 -0.93 -4.03
N ILE A 65 15.99 -1.62 -3.00
CA ILE A 65 16.76 -2.19 -1.89
C ILE A 65 16.41 -3.68 -1.81
N TYR A 66 17.23 -4.53 -2.42
CA TYR A 66 16.91 -5.93 -2.57
C TYR A 66 17.89 -6.83 -1.81
N SER A 67 17.38 -7.93 -1.29
CA SER A 67 18.20 -9.02 -0.76
C SER A 67 19.26 -9.44 -1.80
N PRO A 68 20.53 -9.67 -1.39
CA PRO A 68 20.98 -9.83 0.00
C PRO A 68 21.43 -8.53 0.70
N HIS A 69 21.09 -7.35 0.16
CA HIS A 69 21.52 -6.04 0.66
C HIS A 69 20.38 -5.25 1.37
N ALA A 70 19.20 -5.84 1.53
CA ALA A 70 18.06 -5.20 2.20
C ALA A 70 18.20 -5.22 3.73
N THR A 71 19.20 -4.53 4.26
CA THR A 71 19.45 -4.40 5.70
C THR A 71 18.62 -3.27 6.32
N TRP A 72 18.42 -3.32 7.64
CA TRP A 72 17.73 -2.23 8.36
C TRP A 72 18.40 -0.87 8.13
N THR A 73 19.72 -0.81 8.14
CA THR A 73 20.48 0.43 7.93
C THR A 73 20.17 1.04 6.56
N GLN A 74 20.15 0.24 5.50
CA GLN A 74 19.81 0.68 4.14
C GLN A 74 18.34 1.14 4.07
N VAL A 75 17.40 0.31 4.55
CA VAL A 75 15.98 0.62 4.53
C VAL A 75 15.68 1.87 5.31
N ARG A 76 16.17 1.99 6.56
CA ARG A 76 15.99 3.17 7.39
C ARG A 76 16.52 4.44 6.72
N GLY A 77 17.72 4.40 6.16
CA GLY A 77 18.35 5.59 5.57
C GLY A 77 17.63 6.06 4.29
N ILE A 78 17.33 5.13 3.39
CA ILE A 78 16.78 5.45 2.08
C ILE A 78 15.28 5.77 2.14
N SER A 79 14.52 5.18 3.08
CA SER A 79 13.07 5.34 3.10
C SER A 79 12.57 6.67 3.66
N GLN A 80 13.44 7.49 4.24
CA GLN A 80 13.03 8.82 4.74
C GLN A 80 12.45 9.67 3.60
N GLY A 81 11.30 10.29 3.85
CA GLY A 81 10.62 11.12 2.87
C GLY A 81 10.02 10.35 1.68
N ALA A 82 9.88 9.03 1.73
CA ALA A 82 9.23 8.27 0.66
C ALA A 82 7.76 8.65 0.52
N ASN A 83 7.30 8.92 -0.71
CA ASN A 83 5.89 9.11 -1.02
C ASN A 83 5.15 7.77 -1.19
N LEU A 84 5.87 6.75 -1.65
CA LEU A 84 5.38 5.39 -1.79
C LEU A 84 6.45 4.42 -1.29
N PHE A 85 6.10 3.61 -0.32
CA PHE A 85 6.95 2.55 0.21
C PHE A 85 6.33 1.20 -0.12
N ILE A 86 7.08 0.33 -0.79
CA ILE A 86 6.63 -1.01 -1.19
C ILE A 86 7.58 -2.03 -0.57
N TYR A 87 7.04 -3.01 0.13
CA TYR A 87 7.81 -4.11 0.68
C TYR A 87 7.26 -5.47 0.23
N LEU A 88 8.17 -6.33 -0.21
CA LEU A 88 7.93 -7.74 -0.48
C LEU A 88 8.88 -8.57 0.39
N GLY A 89 8.35 -9.53 1.15
CA GLY A 89 9.22 -10.31 2.04
C GLY A 89 8.45 -11.12 3.07
N HIS A 90 9.15 -11.58 4.09
CA HIS A 90 8.52 -12.23 5.23
C HIS A 90 7.73 -11.25 6.08
N GLY A 91 6.57 -11.71 6.57
CA GLY A 91 5.78 -11.05 7.59
C GLY A 91 5.81 -11.85 8.89
N ASN A 92 5.89 -11.16 10.03
CA ASN A 92 5.75 -11.72 11.37
C ASN A 92 4.65 -10.97 12.11
N GLY A 93 3.41 -11.24 11.75
CA GLY A 93 2.26 -10.54 12.31
C GLY A 93 1.81 -11.07 13.67
N TYR A 94 0.92 -10.31 14.31
CA TYR A 94 0.26 -10.71 15.54
C TYR A 94 -1.26 -10.51 15.42
N PRO A 95 -2.08 -11.51 15.86
CA PRO A 95 -1.74 -12.81 16.45
C PRO A 95 -1.14 -13.81 15.44
N SER A 96 -0.17 -14.60 15.91
CA SER A 96 0.42 -15.70 15.14
C SER A 96 0.90 -16.80 16.12
N PRO A 97 1.20 -18.04 15.62
CA PRO A 97 1.71 -19.11 16.47
C PRO A 97 3.14 -18.83 17.00
N TYR A 98 3.82 -17.81 16.51
CA TYR A 98 5.22 -17.52 16.84
C TYR A 98 5.36 -16.60 18.07
N GLY A 99 4.80 -17.03 19.19
CA GLY A 99 4.93 -16.38 20.50
C GLY A 99 4.06 -15.12 20.69
N PRO A 100 4.17 -14.48 21.85
CA PRO A 100 3.37 -13.33 22.22
C PRO A 100 3.71 -12.11 21.38
N PHE A 101 2.90 -11.06 21.53
CA PHE A 101 3.19 -9.78 20.91
C PHE A 101 4.52 -9.20 21.41
N SER A 102 5.32 -8.72 20.48
CA SER A 102 6.53 -7.94 20.72
C SER A 102 6.64 -6.85 19.68
N ALA A 103 6.57 -5.60 20.08
CA ALA A 103 6.70 -4.48 19.16
C ALA A 103 8.06 -4.45 18.42
N TYR A 104 9.07 -5.12 18.97
CA TYR A 104 10.40 -5.20 18.35
C TYR A 104 10.47 -6.18 17.18
N SER A 105 9.60 -7.19 17.10
CA SER A 105 9.68 -8.22 16.08
C SER A 105 8.38 -8.48 15.33
N LYS A 106 7.23 -7.96 15.80
CA LYS A 106 5.92 -8.15 15.18
C LYS A 106 5.47 -6.94 14.37
N ASP A 107 4.69 -7.21 13.31
CA ASP A 107 3.96 -6.21 12.53
C ASP A 107 4.88 -5.20 11.81
N GLY A 108 5.97 -5.71 11.20
CA GLY A 108 6.96 -4.92 10.48
C GLY A 108 7.60 -5.67 9.31
N LEU A 109 8.92 -5.62 9.19
CA LEU A 109 9.68 -6.10 8.02
C LEU A 109 10.65 -7.21 8.42
N GLY A 110 10.76 -8.26 7.58
CA GLY A 110 11.84 -9.26 7.66
C GLY A 110 12.96 -8.89 6.69
N LEU A 111 14.07 -8.37 7.20
CA LEU A 111 15.17 -7.85 6.39
C LEU A 111 16.43 -8.70 6.57
N ASN A 112 17.40 -8.57 5.64
CA ASN A 112 18.69 -9.27 5.76
C ASN A 112 19.34 -8.92 7.10
N SER A 113 19.79 -9.93 7.84
CA SER A 113 20.39 -9.75 9.18
C SER A 113 21.65 -8.89 9.13
N TYR A 114 22.42 -9.00 8.05
CA TYR A 114 23.57 -8.15 7.69
C TYR A 114 23.73 -8.14 6.17
N ASP A 115 24.55 -7.26 5.66
CA ASP A 115 24.81 -7.13 4.22
C ASP A 115 25.41 -8.40 3.62
N GLY A 116 24.83 -8.88 2.54
CA GLY A 116 25.21 -10.15 1.91
C GLY A 116 24.59 -11.41 2.55
N SER A 117 23.86 -11.29 3.68
CA SER A 117 23.23 -12.43 4.35
C SER A 117 22.00 -12.95 3.60
N SER A 118 21.79 -14.26 3.62
CA SER A 118 20.53 -14.90 3.22
C SER A 118 19.53 -15.07 4.38
N SER A 119 19.98 -14.89 5.63
CA SER A 119 19.11 -14.94 6.81
C SER A 119 18.39 -13.61 7.02
N HIS A 120 17.31 -13.63 7.81
CA HIS A 120 16.55 -12.44 8.10
C HIS A 120 16.43 -12.16 9.61
N THR A 121 16.27 -10.88 9.93
CA THR A 121 15.87 -10.37 11.24
C THR A 121 14.58 -9.59 11.08
N TYR A 122 13.63 -9.80 12.01
CA TYR A 122 12.40 -9.02 12.02
C TYR A 122 12.58 -7.70 12.74
N TYR A 123 12.17 -6.63 12.07
CA TYR A 123 12.09 -5.27 12.60
C TYR A 123 10.61 -4.91 12.73
N GLY A 124 10.07 -5.00 13.94
CA GLY A 124 8.65 -4.85 14.20
C GLY A 124 8.15 -3.40 14.19
N GLU A 125 6.89 -3.20 14.63
CA GLU A 125 6.22 -1.89 14.58
C GLU A 125 6.97 -0.78 15.34
N TYR A 126 7.75 -1.14 16.38
CA TYR A 126 8.60 -0.19 17.08
C TYR A 126 9.57 0.49 16.12
N TYR A 127 10.27 -0.29 15.32
CA TYR A 127 11.23 0.26 14.36
C TYR A 127 10.55 1.13 13.29
N MET A 128 9.37 0.71 12.81
CA MET A 128 8.60 1.50 11.83
C MET A 128 8.25 2.86 12.44
N SER A 129 7.55 2.87 13.55
CA SER A 129 7.02 4.08 14.16
C SER A 129 8.10 5.05 14.73
N HIS A 130 9.23 4.52 15.18
CA HIS A 130 10.29 5.34 15.79
C HIS A 130 11.30 5.89 14.77
N TYR A 131 11.60 5.14 13.71
CA TYR A 131 12.73 5.47 12.85
C TYR A 131 12.36 5.84 11.41
N LEU A 132 11.16 5.50 10.93
CA LEU A 132 10.74 5.90 9.59
C LEU A 132 9.88 7.16 9.65
N ARG A 133 10.14 8.08 8.73
CA ARG A 133 9.35 9.30 8.50
C ARG A 133 9.12 9.41 7.01
N PHE A 134 7.92 9.09 6.58
CA PHE A 134 7.52 9.19 5.18
C PHE A 134 7.07 10.61 4.83
N ALA A 135 6.99 10.91 3.55
CA ALA A 135 6.45 12.18 3.07
C ALA A 135 4.97 12.36 3.47
N PRO A 136 4.47 13.60 3.53
CA PRO A 136 3.03 13.83 3.70
C PRO A 136 2.20 13.06 2.67
N ASN A 137 1.08 12.51 3.11
CA ASN A 137 0.18 11.68 2.31
C ASN A 137 0.79 10.37 1.76
N ALA A 138 1.93 9.91 2.27
CA ALA A 138 2.56 8.70 1.79
C ALA A 138 1.63 7.48 1.86
N VAL A 139 1.86 6.54 0.95
CA VAL A 139 1.18 5.25 0.89
C VAL A 139 2.18 4.13 1.09
N VAL A 140 1.80 3.12 1.85
CA VAL A 140 2.57 1.89 2.06
C VAL A 140 1.86 0.73 1.36
N ILE A 141 2.63 -0.12 0.70
CA ILE A 141 2.16 -1.36 0.09
C ILE A 141 2.97 -2.52 0.64
N LEU A 142 2.29 -3.44 1.31
CA LEU A 142 2.84 -4.68 1.83
C LEU A 142 2.38 -5.82 0.91
N ASN A 143 3.29 -6.28 0.04
CA ASN A 143 2.94 -7.28 -0.98
C ASN A 143 3.60 -8.62 -0.68
N ARG A 144 2.80 -9.68 -0.68
CA ARG A 144 3.24 -11.06 -0.44
C ARG A 144 3.83 -11.32 0.95
N LEU A 145 3.34 -10.60 1.96
CA LEU A 145 3.69 -10.83 3.36
C LEU A 145 2.65 -11.72 4.04
N CYS A 146 3.09 -12.65 4.86
CA CYS A 146 2.22 -13.35 5.79
C CYS A 146 1.64 -12.36 6.81
N TYR A 147 0.41 -12.57 7.20
CA TYR A 147 -0.34 -11.83 8.24
C TYR A 147 -0.75 -10.40 7.88
N ALA A 148 -0.02 -9.67 7.04
CA ALA A 148 -0.28 -8.24 6.81
C ALA A 148 -1.68 -7.96 6.23
N SER A 149 -2.17 -8.80 5.34
CA SER A 149 -3.52 -8.71 4.77
C SER A 149 -4.62 -9.29 5.66
N GLY A 150 -4.23 -9.89 6.80
CA GLY A 150 -5.11 -10.60 7.72
C GLY A 150 -5.00 -12.12 7.66
N ASP A 151 -4.58 -12.70 6.52
CA ASP A 151 -4.47 -14.16 6.35
C ASP A 151 -3.31 -14.77 7.16
N SER A 152 -3.30 -16.06 7.27
CA SER A 152 -2.19 -16.83 7.84
C SER A 152 -1.08 -17.04 6.80
N GLU A 153 0.03 -17.57 7.22
CA GLU A 153 1.05 -18.07 6.32
C GLU A 153 0.56 -19.31 5.54
N TRP A 154 1.22 -19.60 4.43
CA TRP A 154 0.89 -20.75 3.61
C TRP A 154 1.04 -22.04 4.41
N GLY A 155 0.01 -22.90 4.31
CA GLY A 155 -0.03 -24.18 5.03
C GLY A 155 -0.55 -24.10 6.47
N ALA A 156 -0.71 -22.92 7.05
CA ALA A 156 -1.32 -22.75 8.36
C ALA A 156 -2.86 -22.68 8.27
N ALA A 157 -3.53 -22.91 9.42
CA ALA A 157 -4.98 -22.80 9.50
C ALA A 157 -5.47 -21.40 9.15
N ASN A 158 -6.60 -21.32 8.45
CA ASN A 158 -7.25 -20.06 8.14
C ASN A 158 -7.65 -19.33 9.42
N PRO A 159 -7.42 -18.02 9.50
CA PRO A 159 -7.76 -17.24 10.68
C PRO A 159 -9.27 -17.00 10.78
N THR A 160 -9.75 -16.74 11.99
CA THR A 160 -11.10 -16.19 12.18
C THR A 160 -11.14 -14.76 11.67
N LYS A 161 -12.35 -14.25 11.40
CA LYS A 161 -12.57 -12.83 11.04
C LYS A 161 -11.99 -11.88 12.09
N THR A 162 -12.12 -12.19 13.37
CA THR A 162 -11.58 -11.40 14.47
C THR A 162 -10.05 -11.36 14.43
N THR A 163 -9.41 -12.52 14.25
CA THR A 163 -7.94 -12.62 14.12
C THR A 163 -7.44 -11.83 12.89
N ALA A 164 -8.13 -11.94 11.76
CA ALA A 164 -7.76 -11.23 10.53
C ALA A 164 -7.85 -9.70 10.71
N ARG A 165 -8.93 -9.18 11.32
CA ARG A 165 -9.07 -7.76 11.66
C ARG A 165 -7.94 -7.28 12.56
N GLN A 166 -7.61 -8.05 13.58
CA GLN A 166 -6.55 -7.74 14.54
C GLN A 166 -5.19 -7.61 13.86
N ARG A 167 -4.87 -8.53 12.94
CA ARG A 167 -3.63 -8.51 12.14
C ARG A 167 -3.52 -7.26 11.25
N VAL A 168 -4.59 -6.93 10.53
CA VAL A 168 -4.63 -5.73 9.67
C VAL A 168 -4.48 -4.46 10.51
N ASP A 169 -5.15 -4.38 11.64
CA ASP A 169 -5.06 -3.22 12.55
C ASP A 169 -3.64 -3.08 13.14
N ASN A 170 -3.03 -4.18 13.52
CA ASN A 170 -1.68 -4.20 14.08
C ASN A 170 -0.63 -3.78 13.04
N TYR A 171 -0.60 -4.41 11.86
CA TYR A 171 0.32 -4.01 10.79
C TYR A 171 0.12 -2.54 10.37
N GLY A 172 -1.14 -2.13 10.23
CA GLY A 172 -1.46 -0.75 9.86
C GLY A 172 -0.91 0.27 10.85
N ALA A 173 -1.04 0.00 12.15
CA ALA A 173 -0.69 0.95 13.20
C ALA A 173 0.80 1.37 13.17
N GLY A 174 1.72 0.41 12.95
CA GLY A 174 3.15 0.71 12.87
C GLY A 174 3.48 1.67 11.73
N PHE A 175 2.94 1.41 10.54
CA PHE A 175 3.20 2.23 9.36
C PHE A 175 2.42 3.55 9.34
N LEU A 176 1.18 3.59 9.82
CA LEU A 176 0.42 4.84 9.92
C LEU A 176 1.09 5.88 10.83
N ARG A 177 1.82 5.43 11.86
CA ARG A 177 2.60 6.31 12.75
C ARG A 177 3.86 6.89 12.09
N THR A 178 4.28 6.37 10.92
CA THR A 178 5.39 6.95 10.15
C THR A 178 5.03 8.23 9.40
N GLY A 179 3.75 8.59 9.37
CA GLY A 179 3.18 9.65 8.54
C GLY A 179 2.46 9.14 7.30
N ALA A 180 2.46 7.82 7.06
CA ALA A 180 1.65 7.24 5.99
C ALA A 180 0.15 7.46 6.24
N ARG A 181 -0.60 7.70 5.15
CA ARG A 181 -2.06 7.91 5.22
C ARG A 181 -2.85 6.65 4.87
N ALA A 182 -2.24 5.70 4.17
CA ALA A 182 -2.84 4.42 3.86
C ALA A 182 -1.79 3.31 3.78
N VAL A 183 -2.19 2.10 4.20
CA VAL A 183 -1.41 0.87 4.12
C VAL A 183 -2.25 -0.17 3.39
N PHE A 184 -1.84 -0.57 2.20
CA PHE A 184 -2.39 -1.69 1.45
C PHE A 184 -1.63 -2.96 1.79
N ALA A 185 -2.32 -4.08 1.88
CA ALA A 185 -1.70 -5.39 1.99
C ALA A 185 -2.33 -6.36 1.00
N GLU A 186 -1.50 -6.94 0.13
CA GLU A 186 -1.85 -7.92 -0.90
C GLU A 186 -1.01 -9.19 -0.73
N GLY A 187 -1.67 -10.27 -0.33
CA GLY A 187 -0.99 -11.53 -0.02
C GLY A 187 -0.52 -12.30 -1.24
N ILE A 188 -1.26 -12.27 -2.34
CA ILE A 188 -1.04 -13.14 -3.51
C ILE A 188 -0.99 -12.40 -4.85
N ASP A 189 -1.74 -11.32 -5.02
CA ASP A 189 -1.91 -10.66 -6.31
C ASP A 189 -0.88 -9.56 -6.58
N SER A 190 -0.89 -9.04 -7.81
CA SER A 190 -0.07 -7.90 -8.21
C SER A 190 -0.66 -6.60 -7.68
N VAL A 191 0.20 -5.70 -7.22
CA VAL A 191 -0.17 -4.36 -6.73
C VAL A 191 -0.04 -3.26 -7.80
N SER A 192 0.14 -3.64 -9.07
CA SER A 192 0.33 -2.69 -10.18
C SER A 192 -0.86 -1.73 -10.35
N TYR A 193 -2.08 -2.17 -10.04
CA TYR A 193 -3.29 -1.36 -10.07
C TYR A 193 -3.26 -0.20 -9.06
N ILE A 194 -2.58 -0.38 -7.91
CA ILE A 194 -2.41 0.67 -6.90
C ILE A 194 -1.50 1.77 -7.46
N LEU A 195 -0.36 1.40 -8.08
CA LEU A 195 0.53 2.35 -8.73
C LEU A 195 -0.21 3.11 -9.83
N TYR A 196 -0.92 2.40 -10.72
CA TYR A 196 -1.73 3.03 -11.76
C TYR A 196 -2.72 4.03 -11.16
N SER A 197 -3.44 3.64 -10.11
CA SER A 197 -4.44 4.51 -9.47
C SER A 197 -3.81 5.77 -8.89
N LEU A 198 -2.71 5.65 -8.13
CA LEU A 198 -2.02 6.77 -7.51
C LEU A 198 -1.43 7.76 -8.53
N PHE A 199 -0.79 7.23 -9.58
CA PHE A 199 -0.08 8.06 -10.55
C PHE A 199 -0.97 8.60 -11.68
N ARG A 200 -2.06 7.91 -12.06
CA ARG A 200 -2.78 8.14 -13.32
C ARG A 200 -4.26 8.45 -13.16
N THR A 201 -4.80 8.42 -11.94
CA THR A 201 -6.24 8.67 -11.71
C THR A 201 -6.48 9.70 -10.62
N THR A 202 -7.75 10.01 -10.36
CA THR A 202 -8.18 10.84 -9.22
C THR A 202 -8.87 10.02 -8.12
N ARG A 203 -8.79 8.70 -8.19
CA ARG A 203 -9.44 7.78 -7.26
C ARG A 203 -9.08 8.09 -5.81
N THR A 204 -10.03 7.88 -4.92
CA THR A 204 -9.75 7.79 -3.48
C THR A 204 -9.01 6.48 -3.16
N ILE A 205 -8.45 6.38 -1.96
CA ILE A 205 -7.85 5.12 -1.46
C ILE A 205 -8.88 3.99 -1.50
N GLN A 206 -10.13 4.26 -1.09
CA GLN A 206 -11.21 3.28 -1.19
C GLN A 206 -11.48 2.84 -2.64
N GLN A 207 -11.58 3.78 -3.57
CA GLN A 207 -11.78 3.46 -4.99
C GLN A 207 -10.57 2.74 -5.60
N THR A 208 -9.37 3.07 -5.13
CA THR A 208 -8.15 2.34 -5.51
C THR A 208 -8.20 0.90 -5.04
N PHE A 209 -8.60 0.66 -3.79
CA PHE A 209 -8.75 -0.70 -3.24
C PHE A 209 -9.69 -1.56 -4.08
N TRP A 210 -10.82 -1.00 -4.51
CA TRP A 210 -11.82 -1.70 -5.33
C TRP A 210 -11.48 -1.75 -6.83
N ALA A 211 -10.41 -1.09 -7.27
CA ALA A 211 -9.98 -1.10 -8.67
C ALA A 211 -9.13 -2.32 -9.06
N ASP A 212 -8.88 -3.22 -8.12
CA ASP A 212 -8.21 -4.49 -8.39
C ASP A 212 -9.10 -5.38 -9.28
N PRO A 213 -8.59 -5.84 -10.44
CA PRO A 213 -9.34 -6.78 -11.29
C PRO A 213 -9.67 -8.12 -10.60
N ALA A 214 -8.92 -8.47 -9.54
CA ALA A 214 -9.12 -9.70 -8.77
C ALA A 214 -10.08 -9.54 -7.58
N SER A 215 -10.67 -8.34 -7.37
CA SER A 215 -11.64 -8.10 -6.28
C SER A 215 -12.81 -9.07 -6.32
N LYS A 216 -13.15 -9.64 -5.17
CA LYS A 216 -14.20 -10.66 -5.02
C LYS A 216 -15.53 -10.09 -4.54
N HIS A 217 -15.50 -9.08 -3.67
CA HIS A 217 -16.65 -8.41 -3.04
C HIS A 217 -17.55 -9.28 -2.17
N SER A 218 -17.66 -10.60 -2.41
CA SER A 218 -18.65 -11.49 -1.81
C SER A 218 -18.58 -11.57 -0.27
N TYR A 219 -17.39 -11.44 0.29
CA TYR A 219 -17.15 -11.50 1.74
C TYR A 219 -16.57 -10.19 2.28
N ALA A 220 -16.63 -9.14 1.49
CA ALA A 220 -16.05 -7.86 1.82
C ALA A 220 -16.66 -7.24 3.08
N PHE A 221 -15.84 -6.61 3.90
CA PHE A 221 -16.28 -5.88 5.08
C PHE A 221 -15.28 -4.79 5.46
N GLY A 222 -15.72 -3.88 6.32
CA GLY A 222 -14.86 -2.85 6.89
C GLY A 222 -14.98 -2.78 8.41
N PHE A 223 -14.01 -2.09 9.02
CA PHE A 223 -14.00 -1.85 10.47
C PHE A 223 -13.20 -0.59 10.82
N ALA A 224 -13.57 0.07 11.91
CA ALA A 224 -12.79 1.16 12.48
C ALA A 224 -11.53 0.60 13.17
N SER A 225 -10.37 1.24 12.94
CA SER A 225 -9.15 0.89 13.64
C SER A 225 -9.27 1.15 15.13
N THR A 226 -8.83 0.21 15.94
CA THR A 226 -8.72 0.37 17.40
C THR A 226 -7.36 0.92 17.79
N ARG A 227 -6.33 0.66 16.98
CA ARG A 227 -4.95 1.06 17.25
C ARG A 227 -4.58 2.44 16.70
N THR A 228 -5.36 2.92 15.71
CA THR A 228 -5.18 4.25 15.11
C THR A 228 -6.56 4.92 15.01
N PRO A 229 -7.05 5.56 16.08
CA PRO A 229 -8.36 6.21 16.10
C PRO A 229 -8.58 7.14 14.91
N GLY A 230 -9.79 7.13 14.34
CA GLY A 230 -10.14 7.91 13.16
C GLY A 230 -9.73 7.29 11.82
N LYS A 231 -9.04 6.13 11.82
CA LYS A 231 -8.75 5.35 10.61
C LYS A 231 -9.74 4.20 10.44
N TYR A 232 -9.91 3.80 9.19
CA TYR A 232 -10.84 2.73 8.81
C TYR A 232 -10.15 1.72 7.92
N ALA A 233 -10.53 0.45 8.03
CA ALA A 233 -10.01 -0.62 7.21
C ALA A 233 -11.10 -1.24 6.33
N LEU A 234 -10.70 -1.69 5.15
CA LEU A 234 -11.47 -2.56 4.27
C LEU A 234 -10.72 -3.86 4.05
N MET A 235 -11.45 -4.94 3.99
CA MET A 235 -10.96 -6.28 3.65
C MET A 235 -11.84 -6.89 2.56
N ASP A 236 -11.20 -7.53 1.59
CA ASP A 236 -11.88 -8.24 0.51
C ASP A 236 -11.39 -9.70 0.49
N PRO A 237 -11.98 -10.58 1.32
CA PRO A 237 -11.61 -11.99 1.38
C PRO A 237 -11.82 -12.68 0.04
N TYR A 238 -10.83 -13.46 -0.40
CA TYR A 238 -10.90 -14.28 -1.61
C TYR A 238 -11.98 -15.37 -1.52
N ALA A 239 -12.13 -15.94 -0.33
CA ALA A 239 -13.17 -16.90 0.07
C ALA A 239 -13.42 -16.75 1.57
N LEU A 240 -14.36 -17.49 2.13
CA LEU A 240 -14.61 -17.49 3.57
C LEU A 240 -13.31 -17.82 4.33
N ASN A 241 -12.92 -16.93 5.25
CA ASN A 241 -11.70 -17.03 6.05
C ASN A 241 -10.36 -17.04 5.26
N ARG A 242 -10.33 -16.46 4.05
CA ARG A 242 -9.13 -16.30 3.22
C ARG A 242 -8.91 -14.80 2.95
N TYR A 243 -8.08 -14.17 3.77
CA TYR A 243 -7.95 -12.71 3.86
C TYR A 243 -6.70 -12.19 3.16
N TYR A 244 -6.62 -12.35 1.83
CA TYR A 244 -5.43 -11.96 1.06
C TYR A 244 -5.34 -10.47 0.71
N LYS A 245 -6.39 -9.69 0.98
CA LYS A 245 -6.45 -8.31 0.56
C LYS A 245 -7.07 -7.41 1.61
N SER A 246 -6.35 -6.34 1.95
CA SER A 246 -6.84 -5.31 2.87
C SER A 246 -6.23 -3.94 2.57
N VAL A 247 -6.89 -2.90 3.07
CA VAL A 247 -6.35 -1.54 3.17
C VAL A 247 -6.80 -0.94 4.50
N ILE A 248 -5.94 -0.17 5.14
CA ILE A 248 -6.26 0.59 6.36
C ILE A 248 -5.69 2.00 6.26
N GLY A 249 -6.44 3.00 6.73
CA GLY A 249 -5.97 4.38 6.77
C GLY A 249 -7.05 5.41 6.49
N ASP A 250 -6.67 6.44 5.77
CA ASP A 250 -7.57 7.51 5.29
C ASP A 250 -8.14 7.12 3.92
N LEU A 251 -9.28 6.44 3.95
CA LEU A 251 -9.91 5.91 2.75
C LEU A 251 -10.42 7.00 1.79
N GLY A 252 -10.63 8.22 2.30
CA GLY A 252 -11.05 9.37 1.52
C GLY A 252 -9.90 10.13 0.84
N MET A 253 -8.64 9.88 1.21
CA MET A 253 -7.51 10.52 0.55
C MET A 253 -7.51 10.20 -0.95
N THR A 254 -7.38 11.22 -1.79
CA THR A 254 -7.39 11.04 -3.24
C THR A 254 -5.97 10.87 -3.81
N ALA A 255 -5.87 10.19 -4.94
CA ALA A 255 -4.64 10.11 -5.71
C ALA A 255 -4.15 11.50 -6.16
N ALA A 256 -5.07 12.45 -6.39
CA ALA A 256 -4.73 13.83 -6.68
C ALA A 256 -4.03 14.51 -5.49
N SER A 257 -4.58 14.36 -4.27
CA SER A 257 -3.94 14.92 -3.06
C SER A 257 -2.62 14.22 -2.72
N TRP A 258 -2.49 12.92 -3.04
CA TRP A 258 -1.22 12.22 -2.94
C TRP A 258 -0.16 12.81 -3.87
N ARG A 259 -0.51 13.11 -5.14
CA ARG A 259 0.42 13.74 -6.09
C ARG A 259 0.77 15.18 -5.72
N ALA A 260 -0.19 15.95 -5.20
CA ALA A 260 0.02 17.33 -4.80
C ALA A 260 0.88 17.50 -3.54
N ALA A 261 0.90 16.50 -2.66
CA ALA A 261 1.77 16.53 -1.49
C ALA A 261 3.24 16.52 -1.95
N GLY A 262 4.02 17.48 -1.46
CA GLY A 262 5.43 17.65 -1.84
C GLY A 262 6.26 16.37 -1.65
N GLY A 263 7.29 16.24 -2.45
CA GLY A 263 8.39 15.27 -2.29
C GLY A 263 9.56 15.96 -1.63
#